data_bf6a7ff5b408a6009c212d6e0d647307
#
_entry.id   bf6a7ff5b408a6009c212d6e0d647307
#
_cell.length_a   1.000
_cell.length_b   1.000
_cell.length_c   1.000
_cell.angle_alpha   90.00
_cell.angle_beta   90.00
_cell.angle_gamma   90.00
#
_symmetry.space_group_name_H-M   'P 1'
#
loop_
_entity.id
_entity.type
_entity.pdbx_description
1 polymer ?
#
loop_
_entity_poly.entity_id
_entity_poly.type
_entity_poly.pdbx_seq_one_letter_code
_entity_poly.pdbx_strand_id
1 'polypeptide(L)' 'MEWKNLKPDEAHPDYKEVVIEERIEYGIKRFYPINELGRKFADLLGTKTLSLVTLDFLIKELDIPVNFKPNDVLNQFLN' A
#
# COMPACT_ATOMS: atom_id res chain seq x y z
N MET A 1 21.82 8.03 10.10
CA MET A 1 20.45 8.01 9.59
C MET A 1 19.47 8.14 10.72
N GLU A 2 18.64 9.14 10.63
CA GLU A 2 17.70 9.43 11.70
C GLU A 2 16.63 8.37 11.84
N TRP A 3 16.27 7.70 10.76
CA TRP A 3 15.21 6.71 10.80
C TRP A 3 15.55 5.55 11.73
N LYS A 4 16.82 5.31 12.00
CA LYS A 4 17.22 4.26 12.93
C LYS A 4 16.82 4.53 14.36
N ASN A 5 16.60 5.79 14.67
CA ASN A 5 16.26 6.20 16.03
C ASN A 5 14.75 6.20 16.25
N LEU A 6 13.97 5.99 15.21
CA LEU A 6 12.53 5.93 15.33
C LEU A 6 12.12 4.56 15.84
N LYS A 7 11.40 4.56 16.92
CA LYS A 7 10.83 3.32 17.44
C LYS A 7 9.53 3.04 16.71
N PRO A 8 9.27 1.79 16.33
CA PRO A 8 8.02 1.46 15.65
C PRO A 8 6.78 1.96 16.38
N ASP A 9 6.81 1.94 17.70
CA ASP A 9 5.67 2.37 18.50
C ASP A 9 5.46 3.88 18.45
N GLU A 10 6.51 4.63 18.21
CA GLU A 10 6.47 6.08 18.16
C GLU A 10 6.30 6.59 16.74
N ALA A 11 6.55 5.73 15.75
CA ALA A 11 6.36 6.08 14.36
C ALA A 11 4.87 6.13 14.05
N HIS A 12 4.53 6.76 12.92
CA HIS A 12 3.15 6.76 12.47
C HIS A 12 2.66 5.33 12.31
N PRO A 13 1.40 5.05 12.74
CA PRO A 13 0.82 3.72 12.54
C PRO A 13 0.86 3.28 11.08
N ASP A 14 0.84 4.25 10.16
CA ASP A 14 0.90 3.97 8.73
C ASP A 14 2.17 3.26 8.30
N TYR A 15 3.22 3.32 9.10
CA TYR A 15 4.47 2.66 8.75
C TYR A 15 4.52 1.19 9.16
N LYS A 16 3.45 0.69 9.77
CA LYS A 16 3.40 -0.71 10.17
C LYS A 16 2.97 -1.63 9.05
N GLU A 17 2.23 -1.10 8.10
CA GLU A 17 1.73 -1.89 6.98
C GLU A 17 1.54 -1.02 5.76
N VAL A 18 1.42 -1.67 4.61
CA VAL A 18 1.03 -1.00 3.37
C VAL A 18 -0.45 -1.26 3.16
N VAL A 19 -1.23 -0.21 2.96
CA VAL A 19 -2.66 -0.32 2.71
C VAL A 19 -2.91 0.00 1.24
N ILE A 20 -3.58 -0.92 0.57
CA ILE A 20 -3.81 -0.86 -0.88
C ILE A 20 -5.31 -0.85 -1.15
N GLU A 21 -5.74 0.04 -2.02
CA GLU A 21 -7.10 0.03 -2.54
C GLU A 21 -7.11 -0.60 -3.92
N GLU A 22 -7.94 -1.62 -4.10
CA GLU A 22 -8.09 -2.26 -5.41
C GLU A 22 -9.09 -1.47 -6.23
N ARG A 23 -8.72 -1.13 -7.45
CA ARG A 23 -9.57 -0.45 -8.41
C ARG A 23 -9.51 -1.17 -9.73
N ILE A 24 -10.63 -1.14 -10.45
CA ILE A 24 -10.69 -1.70 -11.79
C ILE A 24 -10.85 -0.54 -12.76
N GLU A 25 -9.87 -0.37 -13.65
CA GLU A 25 -9.87 0.71 -14.62
C GLU A 25 -9.69 0.11 -16.02
N TYR A 26 -10.68 0.33 -16.86
CA TYR A 26 -10.66 -0.22 -18.23
C TYR A 26 -10.49 -1.74 -18.23
N GLY A 27 -11.12 -2.42 -17.26
CA GLY A 27 -11.02 -3.86 -17.15
C GLY A 27 -9.74 -4.38 -16.53
N ILE A 28 -8.85 -3.50 -16.09
CA ILE A 28 -7.58 -3.89 -15.50
C ILE A 28 -7.60 -3.56 -14.02
N LYS A 29 -7.28 -4.55 -13.21
CA LYS A 29 -7.20 -4.35 -11.76
C LYS A 29 -5.91 -3.63 -11.42
N ARG A 30 -6.03 -2.53 -10.67
CA ARG A 30 -4.89 -1.75 -10.24
C ARG A 30 -4.89 -1.62 -8.73
N PHE A 31 -3.70 -1.48 -8.16
CA PHE A 31 -3.52 -1.44 -6.71
C PHE A 31 -2.92 -0.09 -6.33
N TYR A 32 -3.74 0.76 -5.72
CA TYR A 32 -3.35 2.11 -5.33
C TYR A 32 -2.97 2.15 -3.87
N PRO A 33 -1.77 2.62 -3.53
CA PRO A 33 -1.42 2.79 -2.12
C PRO A 33 -2.23 3.96 -1.55
N ILE A 34 -2.84 3.74 -0.41
CA ILE A 34 -3.67 4.76 0.22
C ILE A 34 -3.15 5.21 1.57
N ASN A 35 -2.10 4.58 2.08
CA ASN A 35 -1.45 5.08 3.27
C ASN A 35 -0.05 5.58 2.95
N GLU A 36 0.57 6.22 3.93
CA GLU A 36 1.83 6.90 3.70
C GLU A 36 2.96 5.94 3.31
N LEU A 37 3.06 4.81 3.98
CA LEU A 37 4.11 3.86 3.66
C LEU A 37 3.99 3.34 2.23
N GLY A 38 2.77 2.99 1.82
CA GLY A 38 2.54 2.53 0.46
C GLY A 38 2.89 3.60 -0.57
N ARG A 39 2.54 4.85 -0.29
CA ARG A 39 2.86 5.95 -1.21
C ARG A 39 4.36 6.17 -1.32
N LYS A 40 5.10 6.00 -0.23
CA LYS A 40 6.55 6.13 -0.28
C LYS A 40 7.17 5.06 -1.17
N PHE A 41 6.67 3.84 -1.12
CA PHE A 41 7.16 2.80 -2.01
C PHE A 41 6.84 3.12 -3.48
N ALA A 42 5.63 3.60 -3.75
CA ALA A 42 5.27 3.99 -5.10
C ALA A 42 6.16 5.13 -5.61
N ASP A 43 6.41 6.12 -4.76
CA ASP A 43 7.30 7.23 -5.11
C ASP A 43 8.70 6.75 -5.41
N LEU A 44 9.21 5.83 -4.60
CA LEU A 44 10.54 5.27 -4.81
C LEU A 44 10.64 4.59 -6.16
N LEU A 45 9.57 3.92 -6.58
CA LEU A 45 9.53 3.21 -7.85
C LEU A 45 9.13 4.11 -9.02
N GLY A 46 8.73 5.34 -8.73
CA GLY A 46 8.32 6.28 -9.77
C GLY A 46 6.97 5.95 -10.37
N THR A 47 6.07 5.32 -9.58
CA THR A 47 4.77 4.90 -10.07
C THR A 47 3.66 5.42 -9.17
N LYS A 48 2.43 5.34 -9.65
CA LYS A 48 1.24 5.68 -8.85
C LYS A 48 0.58 4.45 -8.25
N THR A 49 0.87 3.28 -8.81
CA THR A 49 0.30 2.03 -8.36
C THR A 49 1.42 1.06 -8.01
N LEU A 50 1.08 0.01 -7.28
CA LEU A 50 2.03 -1.05 -6.95
C LEU A 50 1.58 -2.33 -7.64
N SER A 51 2.52 -3.02 -8.29
CA SER A 51 2.21 -4.28 -8.95
C SER A 51 2.13 -5.41 -7.95
N LEU A 52 1.51 -6.53 -8.36
CA LEU A 52 1.48 -7.71 -7.50
C LEU A 52 2.88 -8.22 -7.19
N VAL A 53 3.80 -8.11 -8.14
CA VAL A 53 5.19 -8.52 -7.92
C VAL A 53 5.80 -7.68 -6.80
N THR A 54 5.56 -6.37 -6.83
CA THR A 54 6.07 -5.49 -5.79
C THR A 54 5.45 -5.81 -4.44
N LEU A 55 4.14 -6.02 -4.40
CA LEU A 55 3.45 -6.34 -3.15
C LEU A 55 3.95 -7.66 -2.58
N ASP A 56 4.16 -8.65 -3.43
CA ASP A 56 4.71 -9.93 -3.00
C ASP A 56 6.10 -9.77 -2.42
N PHE A 57 6.91 -8.92 -3.05
CA PHE A 57 8.26 -8.62 -2.55
C PHE A 57 8.19 -7.99 -1.15
N LEU A 58 7.27 -7.04 -0.95
CA LEU A 58 7.14 -6.40 0.36
C LEU A 58 6.81 -7.41 1.43
N ILE A 59 5.92 -8.34 1.13
CA ILE A 59 5.49 -9.35 2.10
C ILE A 59 6.61 -10.33 2.40
N LYS A 60 7.24 -10.86 1.35
CA LYS A 60 8.19 -11.97 1.49
C LYS A 60 9.59 -11.52 1.85
N GLU A 61 10.04 -10.43 1.24
CA GLU A 61 11.44 -10.02 1.42
C GLU A 61 11.60 -8.99 2.52
N LEU A 62 10.63 -8.08 2.67
CA LEU A 62 10.73 -7.03 3.66
C LEU A 62 9.85 -7.29 4.88
N ASP A 63 9.08 -8.36 4.86
CA ASP A 63 8.22 -8.74 5.97
C ASP A 63 7.25 -7.64 6.36
N ILE A 64 6.76 -6.91 5.36
CA ILE A 64 5.81 -5.83 5.56
C ILE A 64 4.42 -6.33 5.18
N PRO A 65 3.46 -6.32 6.11
CA PRO A 65 2.12 -6.76 5.78
C PRO A 65 1.44 -5.81 4.80
N VAL A 66 0.63 -6.37 3.93
CA VAL A 66 -0.14 -5.61 2.96
C VAL A 66 -1.62 -5.86 3.22
N ASN A 67 -2.36 -4.78 3.42
CA ASN A 67 -3.79 -4.83 3.68
C ASN A 67 -4.53 -4.34 2.45
N PHE A 68 -5.36 -5.21 1.86
CA PHE A 68 -6.12 -4.88 0.66
C PHE A 68 -7.51 -4.43 1.07
N LYS A 69 -7.93 -3.29 0.52
CA LYS A 69 -9.27 -2.77 0.77
C LYS A 69 -10.03 -2.63 -0.53
N PRO A 70 -11.33 -2.97 -0.53
CA PRO A 70 -12.14 -2.81 -1.74
C PRO A 70 -12.37 -1.32 -2.01
N ASN A 71 -12.76 -1.04 -3.26
CA ASN A 71 -13.12 0.30 -3.65
C ASN A 71 -14.46 0.67 -3.00
N ASP A 72 -14.47 1.73 -2.19
CA ASP A 72 -15.66 2.14 -1.47
C ASP A 72 -16.79 2.58 -2.38
N VAL A 73 -16.45 3.15 -3.52
CA VAL A 73 -17.46 3.59 -4.48
C VAL A 73 -18.27 2.39 -4.96
N LEU A 74 -17.59 1.29 -5.23
CA LEU A 74 -18.29 0.08 -5.65
C LEU A 74 -19.21 -0.44 -4.55
N ASN A 75 -18.75 -0.40 -3.32
CA ASN A 75 -19.55 -0.85 -2.19
C ASN A 75 -20.81 0.00 -2.03
N GLN A 76 -20.73 1.29 -2.30
CA GLN A 76 -21.88 2.16 -2.22
C GLN A 76 -22.94 1.79 -3.24
N PHE A 77 -22.52 1.37 -4.42
CA PHE A 77 -23.47 0.95 -5.45
C PHE A 77 -24.10 -0.39 -5.14
N LEU A 78 -23.40 -1.25 -4.45
CA LEU A 78 -23.89 -2.57 -4.12
C LEU A 78 -24.87 -2.56 -2.94
N ASN A 79 -24.84 -1.53 -2.16
CA ASN A 79 -25.75 -1.37 -1.05
C ASN A 79 -26.95 -0.55 -1.46
#